data_572666db162e3be5cb05b5af38e71d11
#
_entry.id   572666db162e3be5cb05b5af38e71d11
#
_cell.length_a   1.000
_cell.length_b   1.000
_cell.length_c   1.000
_cell.angle_alpha   90.00
_cell.angle_beta   90.00
_cell.angle_gamma   90.00
#
_symmetry.space_group_name_H-M   'P 1'
#
loop_
_entity.id
_entity.type
_entity.pdbx_description
1 polymer ?
#
loop_
_entity_poly.entity_id
_entity_poly.type
_entity_poly.pdbx_seq_one_letter_code
_entity_poly.pdbx_strand_id
1 'polypeptide(L)'
;MKPYFRELQIGQFFNPKIHGIAWDPDTMWVEYFNFTATPIPIEMLRADPFYDWLFKRHPFRGGILKMEDKEVYNWHEDSNRGVCINCMIPTPNTSYTFFRAKYKPGANIVHHKIIELQYYPGVRYLFNNQQQHMVLNYDGVRFMITIEFEADKNKLTFEELSLDIEKNYER
;
A
#
# COMPACT_ATOMS: atom_id res chain seq x y z
N MET A 1 -19.33 -8.26 4.04
CA MET A 1 -18.77 -6.95 3.56
C MET A 1 -17.29 -7.20 3.28
N LYS A 2 -16.79 -6.91 2.09
CA LYS A 2 -15.36 -7.13 1.80
C LYS A 2 -14.52 -6.20 2.66
N PRO A 3 -13.49 -6.69 3.35
CA PRO A 3 -12.61 -5.85 4.16
C PRO A 3 -11.83 -4.87 3.26
N TYR A 4 -11.51 -3.69 3.79
CA TYR A 4 -10.81 -2.63 3.07
C TYR A 4 -9.28 -2.78 3.21
N PHE A 5 -8.86 -3.14 4.41
CA PHE A 5 -7.45 -3.36 4.75
C PHE A 5 -7.35 -4.27 5.96
N ARG A 6 -6.13 -4.75 6.21
CA ARG A 6 -5.78 -5.50 7.40
C ARG A 6 -4.36 -5.14 7.84
N GLU A 7 -4.18 -4.79 9.09
CA GLU A 7 -2.87 -4.71 9.70
C GLU A 7 -2.27 -6.12 9.83
N LEU A 8 -1.03 -6.30 9.37
CA LEU A 8 -0.34 -7.57 9.50
C LEU A 8 0.33 -7.67 10.86
N GLN A 9 0.04 -8.75 11.59
CA GLN A 9 0.56 -9.00 12.93
C GLN A 9 1.98 -9.58 12.87
N ILE A 10 2.85 -8.85 12.21
CA ILE A 10 4.27 -9.15 11.99
C ILE A 10 5.08 -7.93 12.39
N GLY A 11 6.24 -8.09 12.95
CA GLY A 11 7.05 -6.98 13.46
C GLY A 11 7.17 -5.79 12.50
N GLN A 12 7.61 -4.66 13.01
CA GLN A 12 7.83 -3.47 12.19
C GLN A 12 8.94 -3.71 11.16
N PHE A 13 8.76 -3.13 9.97
CA PHE A 13 9.75 -3.14 8.92
C PHE A 13 10.55 -1.85 8.91
N PHE A 14 11.85 -1.98 8.99
CA PHE A 14 12.78 -0.88 8.84
C PHE A 14 14.00 -1.35 8.05
N ASN A 15 14.29 -0.68 6.94
CA ASN A 15 15.48 -0.92 6.15
C ASN A 15 16.16 0.42 5.83
N PRO A 16 17.33 0.73 6.44
CA PRO A 16 17.98 2.03 6.27
C PRO A 16 18.40 2.30 4.81
N LYS A 17 18.69 1.28 4.02
CA LYS A 17 19.03 1.47 2.60
C LYS A 17 17.82 1.90 1.78
N ILE A 18 16.63 1.32 2.04
CA ILE A 18 15.39 1.74 1.39
C ILE A 18 15.01 3.16 1.82
N HIS A 19 15.17 3.48 3.10
CA HIS A 19 14.98 4.86 3.58
C HIS A 19 15.98 5.82 2.95
N GLY A 20 17.23 5.38 2.74
CA GLY A 20 18.24 6.17 2.01
C GLY A 20 17.77 6.53 0.60
N ILE A 21 17.22 5.55 -0.16
CA ILE A 21 16.67 5.82 -1.51
C ILE A 21 15.57 6.90 -1.46
N ALA A 22 14.69 6.87 -0.47
CA ALA A 22 13.60 7.84 -0.36
C ALA A 22 14.08 9.29 -0.19
N TRP A 23 15.21 9.47 0.48
CA TRP A 23 15.78 10.79 0.80
C TRP A 23 16.97 11.21 -0.07
N ASP A 24 17.44 10.32 -0.95
CA ASP A 24 18.55 10.63 -1.83
C ASP A 24 18.09 11.62 -2.93
N PRO A 25 18.70 12.81 -3.03
CA PRO A 25 18.36 13.78 -4.07
C PRO A 25 18.61 13.28 -5.49
N ASP A 26 19.49 12.29 -5.66
CA ASP A 26 19.82 11.69 -6.95
C ASP A 26 18.88 10.54 -7.34
N THR A 27 17.92 10.18 -6.46
CA THR A 27 16.94 9.16 -6.80
C THR A 27 16.09 9.57 -7.99
N MET A 28 16.06 8.70 -9.01
CA MET A 28 15.22 8.91 -10.20
C MET A 28 13.77 8.51 -9.86
N TRP A 29 12.89 9.50 -9.94
CA TRP A 29 11.46 9.35 -9.73
C TRP A 29 10.72 9.33 -11.06
N VAL A 30 9.81 8.38 -11.25
CA VAL A 30 8.90 8.28 -12.40
C VAL A 30 7.54 8.82 -12.00
N GLU A 31 6.97 9.72 -12.80
CA GLU A 31 5.65 10.29 -12.53
C GLU A 31 4.52 9.32 -12.85
N TYR A 32 3.55 9.25 -11.96
CA TYR A 32 2.28 8.54 -12.10
C TYR A 32 1.17 9.42 -11.57
N PHE A 33 0.24 9.83 -12.39
CA PHE A 33 -0.91 10.66 -11.97
C PHE A 33 -0.50 11.77 -10.98
N ASN A 34 -0.84 11.62 -9.70
CA ASN A 34 -0.58 12.59 -8.63
C ASN A 34 0.41 12.05 -7.59
N PHE A 35 1.35 11.23 -7.99
CA PHE A 35 2.47 10.77 -7.17
C PHE A 35 3.63 10.37 -8.08
N THR A 36 4.81 10.24 -7.47
CA THR A 36 5.97 9.67 -8.16
C THR A 36 6.38 8.36 -7.52
N ALA A 37 7.10 7.53 -8.26
CA ALA A 37 7.56 6.24 -7.77
C ALA A 37 8.99 5.94 -8.21
N THR A 38 9.69 5.16 -7.39
CA THR A 38 10.99 4.58 -7.72
C THR A 38 11.01 3.11 -7.34
N PRO A 39 11.64 2.22 -8.14
CA PRO A 39 11.72 0.80 -7.79
C PRO A 39 12.66 0.56 -6.60
N ILE A 40 12.36 -0.47 -5.80
CA ILE A 40 13.23 -0.99 -4.76
C ILE A 40 13.90 -2.26 -5.31
N PRO A 41 15.24 -2.38 -5.25
CA PRO A 41 15.92 -3.64 -5.54
C PRO A 41 15.35 -4.78 -4.68
N ILE A 42 14.96 -5.86 -5.33
CA ILE A 42 14.21 -6.95 -4.65
C ILE A 42 14.99 -7.57 -3.49
N GLU A 43 16.31 -7.58 -3.57
CA GLU A 43 17.19 -8.10 -2.52
C GLU A 43 17.11 -7.32 -1.22
N MET A 44 16.83 -6.01 -1.31
CA MET A 44 16.64 -5.16 -0.12
C MET A 44 15.36 -5.51 0.63
N LEU A 45 14.31 -5.89 -0.08
CA LEU A 45 13.06 -6.36 0.53
C LEU A 45 13.24 -7.78 1.07
N ARG A 46 13.81 -8.68 0.30
CA ARG A 46 14.03 -10.07 0.69
C ARG A 46 15.04 -10.27 1.82
N ALA A 47 15.76 -9.24 2.22
CA ALA A 47 16.53 -9.24 3.46
C ALA A 47 15.64 -9.35 4.72
N ASP A 48 14.36 -8.98 4.62
CA ASP A 48 13.36 -9.20 5.67
C ASP A 48 12.75 -10.61 5.52
N PRO A 49 12.66 -11.40 6.62
CA PRO A 49 12.17 -12.78 6.56
C PRO A 49 10.73 -12.90 6.02
N PHE A 50 9.86 -11.93 6.32
CA PHE A 50 8.49 -11.94 5.80
C PHE A 50 8.46 -11.72 4.30
N TYR A 51 9.19 -10.73 3.79
CA TYR A 51 9.23 -10.47 2.35
C TYR A 51 9.93 -11.57 1.58
N ASP A 52 10.94 -12.26 2.14
CA ASP A 52 11.56 -13.41 1.48
C ASP A 52 10.60 -14.60 1.42
N TRP A 53 9.88 -14.89 2.52
CA TRP A 53 8.83 -15.90 2.53
C TRP A 53 7.72 -15.58 1.52
N LEU A 54 7.25 -14.33 1.51
CA LEU A 54 6.19 -13.86 0.63
C LEU A 54 6.58 -13.97 -0.84
N PHE A 55 7.80 -13.56 -1.20
CA PHE A 55 8.31 -13.61 -2.57
C PHE A 55 8.36 -15.03 -3.14
N LYS A 56 8.74 -16.00 -2.32
CA LYS A 56 8.79 -17.42 -2.72
C LYS A 56 7.41 -18.01 -3.04
N ARG A 57 6.36 -17.44 -2.47
CA ARG A 57 4.97 -17.90 -2.65
C ARG A 57 4.21 -17.07 -3.66
N HIS A 58 4.39 -15.79 -3.62
CA HIS A 58 3.71 -14.79 -4.44
C HIS A 58 4.75 -13.80 -4.98
N PRO A 59 5.33 -14.05 -6.17
CA PRO A 59 6.31 -13.14 -6.76
C PRO A 59 5.76 -11.72 -6.87
N PHE A 60 6.59 -10.74 -6.53
CA PHE A 60 6.23 -9.34 -6.51
C PHE A 60 7.41 -8.43 -6.87
N ARG A 61 7.09 -7.20 -7.17
CA ARG A 61 8.04 -6.07 -7.21
C ARG A 61 7.71 -5.08 -6.11
N GLY A 62 8.70 -4.34 -5.63
CA GLY A 62 8.53 -3.28 -4.65
C GLY A 62 8.89 -1.93 -5.21
N GLY A 63 8.25 -0.91 -4.70
CA GLY A 63 8.54 0.48 -5.02
C GLY A 63 8.31 1.41 -3.83
N ILE A 64 8.91 2.58 -3.90
CA ILE A 64 8.60 3.70 -3.02
C ILE A 64 7.69 4.65 -3.80
N LEU A 65 6.52 4.93 -3.25
CA LEU A 65 5.64 5.99 -3.73
C LEU A 65 5.94 7.26 -2.95
N LYS A 66 6.02 8.39 -3.64
CA LYS A 66 6.24 9.70 -3.07
C LYS A 66 5.08 10.61 -3.45
N MET A 67 4.50 11.28 -2.47
CA MET A 67 3.56 12.37 -2.66
C MET A 67 4.10 13.63 -2.03
N GLU A 68 4.10 14.71 -2.79
CA GLU A 68 4.51 16.02 -2.29
C GLU A 68 3.41 16.67 -1.45
N ASP A 69 3.72 17.81 -0.85
CA ASP A 69 2.79 18.62 -0.08
C ASP A 69 1.54 18.99 -0.91
N LYS A 70 0.35 18.88 -0.31
CA LYS A 70 -0.96 19.23 -0.89
C LYS A 70 -1.40 18.41 -2.11
N GLU A 71 -0.81 17.25 -2.32
CA GLU A 71 -1.23 16.34 -3.37
C GLU A 71 -2.42 15.48 -2.96
N VAL A 72 -3.27 15.19 -3.94
CA VAL A 72 -4.46 14.34 -3.78
C VAL A 72 -4.49 13.29 -4.87
N TYR A 73 -4.48 12.02 -4.48
CA TYR A 73 -4.84 10.93 -5.38
C TYR A 73 -6.30 10.56 -5.16
N ASN A 74 -7.14 11.05 -6.06
CA ASN A 74 -8.59 11.06 -5.89
C ASN A 74 -9.22 9.66 -5.89
N TRP A 75 -10.50 9.55 -5.57
CA TRP A 75 -11.27 8.31 -5.50
C TRP A 75 -11.12 7.45 -6.75
N HIS A 76 -10.61 6.24 -6.59
CA HIS A 76 -10.40 5.27 -7.65
C HIS A 76 -10.42 3.83 -7.12
N GLU A 77 -10.46 2.89 -8.03
CA GLU A 77 -10.17 1.47 -7.84
C GLU A 77 -9.03 1.12 -8.79
N ASP A 78 -8.12 0.25 -8.37
CA ASP A 78 -7.04 -0.15 -9.25
C ASP A 78 -7.54 -1.04 -10.39
N SER A 79 -7.07 -0.77 -11.58
CA SER A 79 -7.46 -1.52 -12.78
C SER A 79 -6.86 -2.94 -12.79
N ASN A 80 -5.61 -3.09 -12.34
CA ASN A 80 -4.83 -4.32 -12.49
C ASN A 80 -4.54 -5.05 -11.18
N ARG A 81 -4.40 -4.31 -10.06
CA ARG A 81 -4.04 -4.88 -8.75
C ARG A 81 -5.29 -5.30 -7.98
N GLY A 82 -5.30 -6.54 -7.45
CA GLY A 82 -6.31 -7.02 -6.51
C GLY A 82 -6.00 -6.61 -5.08
N VAL A 83 -4.73 -6.70 -4.74
CA VAL A 83 -4.20 -6.49 -3.39
C VAL A 83 -2.77 -5.98 -3.48
N CYS A 84 -2.35 -5.18 -2.50
CA CYS A 84 -0.95 -4.82 -2.29
C CYS A 84 -0.61 -4.83 -0.79
N ILE A 85 0.67 -4.72 -0.46
CA ILE A 85 1.12 -4.48 0.91
C ILE A 85 1.79 -3.11 0.96
N ASN A 86 1.32 -2.26 1.85
CA ASN A 86 1.84 -0.93 2.06
C ASN A 86 2.50 -0.80 3.42
N CYS A 87 3.62 -0.08 3.48
CA CYS A 87 4.34 0.24 4.70
C CYS A 87 4.85 1.68 4.63
N MET A 88 4.38 2.54 5.54
CA MET A 88 4.77 3.95 5.55
C MET A 88 6.20 4.11 6.07
N ILE A 89 7.01 4.87 5.34
CA ILE A 89 8.32 5.32 5.81
C ILE A 89 8.11 6.47 6.81
N PRO A 90 8.77 6.45 7.99
CA PRO A 90 8.68 7.53 8.96
C PRO A 90 9.12 8.87 8.36
N THR A 91 8.17 9.80 8.22
CA THR A 91 8.42 11.17 7.77
C THR A 91 7.49 12.12 8.49
N PRO A 92 7.92 13.35 8.80
CA PRO A 92 7.00 14.37 9.26
C PRO A 92 6.03 14.72 8.12
N ASN A 93 4.83 14.18 8.18
CA ASN A 93 3.75 14.48 7.22
C ASN A 93 2.39 14.38 7.89
N THR A 94 1.40 15.04 7.29
CA THR A 94 0.00 14.89 7.62
C THR A 94 -0.73 14.36 6.39
N SER A 95 -0.99 13.07 6.39
CA SER A 95 -1.63 12.41 5.26
C SER A 95 -2.75 11.48 5.69
N TYR A 96 -3.74 11.31 4.82
CA TYR A 96 -4.93 10.51 5.05
C TYR A 96 -5.12 9.51 3.91
N THR A 97 -5.55 8.31 4.26
CA THR A 97 -5.99 7.31 3.29
C THR A 97 -7.42 6.89 3.65
N PHE A 98 -8.33 7.07 2.71
CA PHE A 98 -9.74 6.78 2.92
C PHE A 98 -10.22 5.71 1.96
N PHE A 99 -11.13 4.88 2.47
CA PHE A 99 -11.96 3.99 1.69
C PHE A 99 -13.42 4.42 1.76
N ARG A 100 -14.20 4.10 0.73
CA ARG A 100 -15.65 4.24 0.79
C ARG A 100 -16.36 3.00 0.30
N ALA A 101 -17.52 2.72 0.84
CA ALA A 101 -18.37 1.62 0.39
C ALA A 101 -18.79 1.83 -1.07
N LYS A 102 -18.78 0.76 -1.88
CA LYS A 102 -19.30 0.80 -3.24
C LYS A 102 -20.79 1.16 -3.23
N TYR A 103 -21.13 2.11 -4.07
CA TYR A 103 -22.48 2.56 -4.30
C TYR A 103 -23.23 1.60 -5.24
N LYS A 104 -24.47 1.22 -4.90
CA LYS A 104 -25.35 0.52 -5.83
C LYS A 104 -26.12 1.57 -6.63
N PRO A 105 -26.05 1.58 -7.98
CA PRO A 105 -26.87 2.50 -8.78
C PRO A 105 -28.34 2.37 -8.45
N GLY A 106 -29.04 3.50 -8.33
CA GLY A 106 -30.48 3.56 -8.03
C GLY A 106 -30.85 3.50 -6.54
N ALA A 107 -29.90 3.36 -5.63
CA ALA A 107 -30.17 3.49 -4.20
C ALA A 107 -30.10 4.98 -3.80
N ASN A 108 -31.12 5.48 -3.11
CA ASN A 108 -31.07 6.79 -2.45
C ASN A 108 -30.19 6.70 -1.21
N ILE A 109 -28.87 6.78 -1.40
CA ILE A 109 -27.93 6.78 -0.29
C ILE A 109 -27.62 8.22 0.08
N VAL A 110 -28.10 8.63 1.23
CA VAL A 110 -27.86 9.96 1.81
C VAL A 110 -26.49 10.02 2.49
N HIS A 111 -25.92 8.88 2.88
CA HIS A 111 -24.64 8.82 3.59
C HIS A 111 -23.73 7.72 3.02
N HIS A 112 -22.51 8.11 2.64
CA HIS A 112 -21.46 7.17 2.31
C HIS A 112 -20.70 6.78 3.58
N LYS A 113 -20.47 5.48 3.75
CA LYS A 113 -19.54 5.01 4.78
C LYS A 113 -18.11 5.27 4.29
N ILE A 114 -17.44 6.21 4.96
CA ILE A 114 -16.01 6.47 4.78
C ILE A 114 -15.26 5.79 5.93
N ILE A 115 -14.16 5.12 5.60
CA ILE A 115 -13.30 4.40 6.54
C ILE A 115 -11.90 4.93 6.32
N GLU A 116 -11.29 5.44 7.39
CA GLU A 116 -9.90 5.87 7.38
C GLU A 116 -8.98 4.68 7.66
N LEU A 117 -7.92 4.56 6.87
CA LEU A 117 -6.75 3.76 7.18
C LEU A 117 -5.67 4.68 7.75
N GLN A 118 -5.49 4.63 9.05
CA GLN A 118 -4.40 5.32 9.71
C GLN A 118 -3.14 4.44 9.68
N TYR A 119 -2.12 4.90 8.95
CA TYR A 119 -0.84 4.21 8.89
C TYR A 119 0.03 4.53 10.09
N TYR A 120 0.59 3.48 10.69
CA TYR A 120 1.69 3.62 11.64
C TYR A 120 3.01 3.32 10.93
N PRO A 121 4.05 4.19 11.06
CA PRO A 121 5.34 3.98 10.40
C PRO A 121 5.95 2.60 10.71
N GLY A 122 6.43 1.93 9.67
CA GLY A 122 7.02 0.59 9.77
C GLY A 122 6.01 -0.55 9.87
N VAL A 123 4.75 -0.27 10.16
CA VAL A 123 3.70 -1.30 10.19
C VAL A 123 3.25 -1.63 8.78
N ARG A 124 3.08 -2.92 8.49
CA ARG A 124 2.67 -3.43 7.19
C ARG A 124 1.16 -3.63 7.14
N TYR A 125 0.54 -3.11 6.09
CA TYR A 125 -0.90 -3.21 5.87
C TYR A 125 -1.19 -3.92 4.55
N LEU A 126 -1.98 -4.98 4.61
CA LEU A 126 -2.61 -5.55 3.44
C LEU A 126 -3.73 -4.61 3.00
N PHE A 127 -3.74 -4.22 1.73
CA PHE A 127 -4.60 -3.17 1.18
C PHE A 127 -5.44 -3.73 0.03
N ASN A 128 -6.76 -3.59 0.11
CA ASN A 128 -7.68 -4.08 -0.91
C ASN A 128 -7.84 -3.06 -2.03
N ASN A 129 -7.08 -3.23 -3.11
CA ASN A 129 -7.08 -2.32 -4.26
C ASN A 129 -8.39 -2.33 -5.06
N GLN A 130 -9.28 -3.30 -4.80
CA GLN A 130 -10.61 -3.42 -5.43
C GLN A 130 -11.72 -2.70 -4.65
N GLN A 131 -11.36 -1.99 -3.58
CA GLN A 131 -12.25 -1.06 -2.89
C GLN A 131 -11.92 0.36 -3.30
N GLN A 132 -12.94 1.21 -3.44
CA GLN A 132 -12.72 2.62 -3.74
C GLN A 132 -11.92 3.28 -2.62
N HIS A 133 -10.82 3.92 -3.00
CA HIS A 133 -9.93 4.57 -2.06
C HIS A 133 -9.38 5.89 -2.62
N MET A 134 -8.93 6.74 -1.72
CA MET A 134 -8.22 7.99 -2.05
C MET A 134 -7.10 8.24 -1.05
N VAL A 135 -6.12 9.02 -1.46
CA VAL A 135 -5.03 9.50 -0.60
C VAL A 135 -4.97 11.02 -0.68
N LEU A 136 -4.91 11.65 0.48
CA LEU A 136 -4.69 13.08 0.63
C LEU A 136 -3.40 13.29 1.41
N ASN A 137 -2.41 13.95 0.81
CA ASN A 137 -1.24 14.43 1.52
C ASN A 137 -1.39 15.93 1.77
N TYR A 138 -1.68 16.30 3.01
CA TYR A 138 -2.01 17.68 3.38
C TYR A 138 -0.77 18.51 3.69
N ASP A 139 0.26 17.91 4.28
CA ASP A 139 1.47 18.62 4.70
C ASP A 139 2.68 17.69 4.74
N GLY A 140 3.84 18.19 4.30
CA GLY A 140 5.09 17.45 4.23
C GLY A 140 5.15 16.43 3.10
N VAL A 141 6.29 15.75 2.97
CA VAL A 141 6.48 14.70 1.96
C VAL A 141 6.06 13.35 2.54
N ARG A 142 5.23 12.61 1.81
CA ARG A 142 4.80 11.27 2.18
C ARG A 142 5.53 10.22 1.36
N PHE A 143 6.21 9.29 2.02
CA PHE A 143 6.79 8.10 1.38
C PHE A 143 6.09 6.82 1.83
N MET A 144 5.79 5.96 0.86
CA MET A 144 5.13 4.68 1.08
C MET A 144 5.86 3.57 0.33
N ILE A 145 6.35 2.57 1.05
CA ILE A 145 6.77 1.32 0.43
C ILE A 145 5.52 0.57 0.01
N THR A 146 5.43 0.18 -1.25
CA THR A 146 4.35 -0.64 -1.78
C THR A 146 4.88 -1.90 -2.43
N ILE A 147 4.20 -3.01 -2.18
CA ILE A 147 4.46 -4.31 -2.81
C ILE A 147 3.38 -4.59 -3.83
N GLU A 148 3.77 -4.73 -5.10
CA GLU A 148 2.89 -5.06 -6.20
C GLU A 148 3.15 -6.48 -6.68
N PHE A 149 2.13 -7.33 -6.59
CA PHE A 149 2.23 -8.74 -7.01
C PHE A 149 2.18 -8.88 -8.53
N GLU A 150 2.91 -9.87 -9.08
CA GLU A 150 2.86 -10.21 -10.50
C GLU A 150 1.52 -10.81 -10.92
N ALA A 151 0.83 -11.44 -9.97
CA ALA A 151 -0.52 -11.97 -10.19
C ALA A 151 -1.56 -10.83 -10.29
N ASP A 152 -2.35 -10.85 -11.35
CA ASP A 152 -3.43 -9.87 -11.53
C ASP A 152 -4.57 -10.05 -10.50
N LYS A 153 -5.48 -9.09 -10.47
CA LYS A 153 -6.60 -9.03 -9.50
C LYS A 153 -7.56 -10.22 -9.51
N ASN A 154 -7.55 -11.03 -10.57
CA ASN A 154 -8.41 -12.21 -10.69
C ASN A 154 -7.71 -13.49 -10.23
N LYS A 155 -6.38 -13.42 -10.05
CA LYS A 155 -5.53 -14.54 -9.64
C LYS A 155 -5.06 -14.45 -8.20
N LEU A 156 -4.99 -13.24 -7.64
CA LEU A 156 -4.63 -13.02 -6.25
C LEU A 156 -5.53 -11.95 -5.65
N THR A 157 -6.46 -12.38 -4.82
CA THR A 157 -7.40 -11.51 -4.13
C THR A 157 -6.90 -11.12 -2.74
N PHE A 158 -7.49 -10.08 -2.17
CA PHE A 158 -7.24 -9.66 -0.79
C PHE A 158 -7.51 -10.80 0.21
N GLU A 159 -8.62 -11.51 0.02
CA GLU A 159 -9.06 -12.58 0.91
C GLU A 159 -8.10 -13.78 0.87
N GLU A 160 -7.68 -14.20 -0.32
CA GLU A 160 -6.75 -15.32 -0.49
C GLU A 160 -5.40 -15.03 0.14
N LEU A 161 -4.82 -13.85 -0.14
CA LEU A 161 -3.54 -13.47 0.44
C LEU A 161 -3.62 -13.28 1.95
N SER A 162 -4.71 -12.68 2.45
CA SER A 162 -4.95 -12.52 3.88
C SER A 162 -4.97 -13.87 4.60
N LEU A 163 -5.68 -14.85 4.06
CA LEU A 163 -5.74 -16.21 4.63
C LEU A 163 -4.41 -16.96 4.55
N ASP A 164 -3.65 -16.76 3.46
CA ASP A 164 -2.34 -17.41 3.31
C ASP A 164 -1.35 -16.89 4.35
N ILE A 165 -1.29 -15.57 4.54
CA ILE A 165 -0.42 -14.93 5.55
C ILE A 165 -0.82 -15.39 6.96
N GLU A 166 -2.11 -15.33 7.30
CA GLU A 166 -2.61 -15.74 8.62
C GLU A 166 -2.28 -17.18 8.96
N LYS A 167 -2.47 -18.08 8.01
CA LYS A 167 -2.26 -19.52 8.25
C LYS A 167 -0.80 -19.93 8.27
N ASN A 168 0.05 -19.28 7.50
CA ASN A 168 1.38 -19.78 7.20
C ASN A 168 2.53 -18.89 7.71
N TYR A 169 2.24 -17.69 8.18
CA TYR A 169 3.25 -16.77 8.69
C TYR A 169 2.95 -16.18 10.06
N GLU A 170 1.73 -15.75 10.35
CA GLU A 170 1.36 -15.08 11.62
C GLU A 170 1.04 -16.05 12.78
N ARG A 171 1.42 -17.31 12.69
CA ARG A 171 1.19 -18.33 13.74
C ARG A 171 2.24 -18.28 14.86
#